data_1acaa1d4d946a836e2fc566adf9d6240
#
_entry.id   1acaa1d4d946a836e2fc566adf9d6240
#
_cell.length_a   1.000
_cell.length_b   1.000
_cell.length_c   1.000
_cell.angle_alpha   90.00
_cell.angle_beta   90.00
_cell.angle_gamma   90.00
#
_symmetry.space_group_name_H-M   'P 1'
#
loop_
_entity.id
_entity.type
_entity.pdbx_description
1 polymer ?
#
loop_
_entity_poly.entity_id
_entity_poly.type
_entity_poly.pdbx_seq_one_letter_code
_entity_poly.pdbx_strand_id
1 'polypeptide(L)'
;MAVKKDERMVKSKKNKDKLVKKITYKYEGSYIDANGSQKRYHKRGFATADEAKEWERLFLLESTTGVSSNMTVNDLYIKFMDRKKLVIRERTFYQTDLSFKKHILPFLGNIKLSNLTLEKIEKYQHDLLTVNKQNGEVLKNSTLELIQKELKSLLVFAYEKSYIKNMHILSFKKVINIDESKKEVDFWQPEEFYKFIEVVDDIVYTTLFNVLYWCGLRIGEALALNWNDIDFNKKTITINKSYSEYKHRITNPKTQNSYRTVIMPNKCLDEVSKLFEHDKQIIGFDNQKYIFHFEKPLNQDTIKIRKDRWIAKAHVKRIRMHDLRHSHVSLLINLGFSAFDIAKRLGHSVDMVNNVYGHWFQNAQNKMVDKLNNM
;
A
#
# COMPACT_ATOMS: atom_id res chain seq x y z
N MET A 1 22.42 -40.92 3.10
CA MET A 1 22.64 -41.07 4.56
C MET A 1 21.40 -41.76 5.15
N ALA A 2 21.55 -42.69 6.06
CA ALA A 2 20.42 -43.51 6.49
C ALA A 2 20.27 -43.50 8.01
N VAL A 3 19.03 -43.46 8.46
CA VAL A 3 18.66 -43.75 9.86
C VAL A 3 19.12 -45.13 10.21
N LYS A 4 19.89 -45.28 11.30
CA LYS A 4 20.37 -46.57 11.78
C LYS A 4 19.61 -46.99 13.04
N LYS A 5 19.25 -48.28 13.13
CA LYS A 5 18.77 -48.88 14.38
C LYS A 5 19.87 -48.94 15.39
N ASP A 6 19.57 -48.60 16.65
CA ASP A 6 20.46 -48.73 17.82
C ASP A 6 19.79 -49.70 18.79
N GLU A 7 20.34 -50.89 18.87
CA GLU A 7 19.79 -51.98 19.67
C GLU A 7 20.62 -52.16 20.94
N ARG A 8 19.97 -52.12 22.10
CA ARG A 8 20.66 -52.27 23.40
C ARG A 8 19.84 -53.21 24.31
N MET A 9 20.56 -54.03 25.07
CA MET A 9 20.00 -54.79 26.17
C MET A 9 19.86 -53.87 27.38
N VAL A 10 18.67 -53.68 27.88
CA VAL A 10 18.37 -52.85 29.09
C VAL A 10 17.61 -53.67 30.10
N LYS A 11 17.80 -53.38 31.40
CA LYS A 11 17.00 -54.03 32.46
C LYS A 11 15.54 -53.71 32.31
N SER A 12 14.70 -54.72 32.39
CA SER A 12 13.23 -54.54 32.31
C SER A 12 12.72 -53.66 33.46
N LYS A 13 11.80 -52.72 33.13
CA LYS A 13 11.12 -51.90 34.16
C LYS A 13 10.24 -52.74 35.12
N LYS A 14 9.77 -53.92 34.67
CA LYS A 14 8.90 -54.80 35.45
C LYS A 14 9.69 -55.86 36.25
N ASN A 15 10.86 -56.28 35.76
CA ASN A 15 11.70 -57.28 36.48
C ASN A 15 13.16 -56.90 36.23
N LYS A 16 13.87 -56.39 37.28
CA LYS A 16 15.22 -55.82 37.20
C LYS A 16 16.30 -56.85 36.82
N ASP A 17 16.03 -58.13 36.97
CA ASP A 17 16.96 -59.21 36.65
C ASP A 17 16.81 -59.71 35.22
N LYS A 18 15.77 -59.25 34.51
CA LYS A 18 15.53 -59.63 33.10
C LYS A 18 16.01 -58.53 32.16
N LEU A 19 16.95 -58.87 31.26
CA LEU A 19 17.37 -58.01 30.18
C LEU A 19 16.36 -58.09 29.02
N VAL A 20 15.91 -56.93 28.54
CA VAL A 20 15.02 -56.80 27.37
C VAL A 20 15.71 -55.96 26.28
N LYS A 21 15.51 -56.35 25.02
CA LYS A 21 16.02 -55.64 23.88
C LYS A 21 15.22 -54.33 23.69
N LYS A 22 15.90 -53.22 23.81
CA LYS A 22 15.31 -51.89 23.48
C LYS A 22 15.85 -51.46 22.13
N ILE A 23 14.94 -51.23 21.21
CA ILE A 23 15.25 -50.65 19.88
C ILE A 23 15.00 -49.17 19.91
N THR A 24 15.98 -48.39 19.54
CA THR A 24 15.89 -46.95 19.28
C THR A 24 16.52 -46.66 17.95
N TYR A 25 16.34 -45.45 17.47
CA TYR A 25 16.93 -45.01 16.22
C TYR A 25 17.97 -43.93 16.49
N LYS A 26 19.01 -43.90 15.66
CA LYS A 26 20.06 -42.86 15.67
C LYS A 26 20.23 -42.28 14.29
N TYR A 27 20.64 -41.03 14.27
CA TYR A 27 21.06 -40.35 13.06
C TYR A 27 22.50 -39.81 13.20
N GLU A 28 23.29 -39.94 12.13
CA GLU A 28 24.67 -39.43 12.09
C GLU A 28 25.02 -38.97 10.67
N GLY A 29 25.74 -37.87 10.53
CA GLY A 29 26.10 -37.33 9.23
C GLY A 29 27.09 -36.17 9.34
N SER A 30 27.31 -35.48 8.23
CA SER A 30 28.08 -34.24 8.17
C SER A 30 27.32 -33.17 7.39
N TYR A 31 27.57 -31.91 7.69
CA TYR A 31 26.99 -30.76 7.02
C TYR A 31 28.04 -29.65 6.92
N ILE A 32 27.79 -28.68 6.03
CA ILE A 32 28.55 -27.44 5.93
C ILE A 32 27.74 -26.37 6.70
N ASP A 33 28.35 -25.76 7.71
CA ASP A 33 27.72 -24.73 8.50
C ASP A 33 27.58 -23.38 7.72
N ALA A 34 26.93 -22.41 8.32
CA ALA A 34 26.73 -21.09 7.72
C ALA A 34 28.05 -20.33 7.40
N ASN A 35 29.16 -20.74 7.98
CA ASN A 35 30.49 -20.19 7.75
C ASN A 35 31.32 -20.98 6.72
N GLY A 36 30.73 -21.99 6.07
CA GLY A 36 31.38 -22.84 5.08
C GLY A 36 32.24 -23.97 5.68
N SER A 37 32.20 -24.18 6.98
CA SER A 37 33.02 -25.21 7.66
C SER A 37 32.26 -26.54 7.71
N GLN A 38 32.98 -27.64 7.39
CA GLN A 38 32.40 -28.99 7.47
C GLN A 38 32.33 -29.45 8.93
N LYS A 39 31.15 -29.81 9.42
CA LYS A 39 30.90 -30.30 10.76
C LYS A 39 30.20 -31.66 10.73
N ARG A 40 30.41 -32.46 11.78
CA ARG A 40 29.74 -33.73 11.98
C ARG A 40 28.67 -33.60 13.04
N TYR A 41 27.57 -34.35 12.90
CA TYR A 41 26.52 -34.43 13.88
C TYR A 41 26.11 -35.88 14.15
N HIS A 42 25.57 -36.09 15.32
CA HIS A 42 25.16 -37.40 15.79
C HIS A 42 24.10 -37.24 16.91
N LYS A 43 22.97 -37.91 16.80
CA LYS A 43 21.99 -38.00 17.86
C LYS A 43 21.35 -39.38 17.91
N ARG A 44 21.04 -39.83 19.13
CA ARG A 44 20.49 -41.17 19.42
C ARG A 44 19.23 -41.07 20.26
N GLY A 45 18.46 -42.17 20.35
CA GLY A 45 17.37 -42.34 21.30
C GLY A 45 16.01 -41.99 20.77
N PHE A 46 15.86 -41.84 19.45
CA PHE A 46 14.55 -41.63 18.82
C PHE A 46 13.67 -42.87 18.93
N ALA A 47 12.38 -42.70 19.19
CA ALA A 47 11.44 -43.79 19.28
C ALA A 47 11.15 -44.41 17.92
N THR A 48 11.11 -43.59 16.85
CA THR A 48 10.81 -44.02 15.48
C THR A 48 11.86 -43.53 14.49
N ALA A 49 11.92 -44.15 13.33
CA ALA A 49 12.77 -43.72 12.23
C ALA A 49 12.35 -42.35 11.67
N ASP A 50 11.05 -42.06 11.67
CA ASP A 50 10.53 -40.80 11.14
C ASP A 50 10.82 -39.63 12.09
N GLU A 51 10.77 -39.86 13.40
CA GLU A 51 11.23 -38.88 14.40
C GLU A 51 12.72 -38.52 14.20
N ALA A 52 13.58 -39.53 13.93
CA ALA A 52 14.98 -39.30 13.65
C ALA A 52 15.22 -38.50 12.36
N LYS A 53 14.46 -38.76 11.28
CA LYS A 53 14.53 -38.02 10.02
C LYS A 53 14.06 -36.58 10.18
N GLU A 54 12.96 -36.35 10.90
CA GLU A 54 12.44 -35.00 11.15
C GLU A 54 13.40 -34.18 11.99
N TRP A 55 13.99 -34.78 13.03
CA TRP A 55 15.03 -34.12 13.78
C TRP A 55 16.22 -33.71 12.92
N GLU A 56 16.71 -34.59 12.01
CA GLU A 56 17.79 -34.26 11.11
C GLU A 56 17.42 -33.08 10.21
N ARG A 57 16.24 -33.13 9.61
CA ARG A 57 15.75 -32.05 8.73
C ARG A 57 15.78 -30.70 9.44
N LEU A 58 15.31 -30.62 10.68
CA LEU A 58 15.28 -29.43 11.48
C LEU A 58 16.69 -28.99 11.92
N PHE A 59 17.53 -29.93 12.37
CA PHE A 59 18.90 -29.68 12.76
C PHE A 59 19.74 -29.13 11.61
N LEU A 60 19.63 -29.72 10.43
CA LEU A 60 20.36 -29.24 9.26
C LEU A 60 19.86 -27.85 8.83
N LEU A 61 18.56 -27.60 8.89
CA LEU A 61 18.01 -26.28 8.61
C LEU A 61 18.63 -25.23 9.53
N GLU A 62 18.64 -25.48 10.83
CA GLU A 62 19.20 -24.58 11.83
C GLU A 62 20.73 -24.40 11.68
N SER A 63 21.44 -25.49 11.48
CA SER A 63 22.90 -25.50 11.43
C SER A 63 23.48 -24.90 10.14
N THR A 64 22.78 -25.02 9.01
CA THR A 64 23.24 -24.51 7.70
C THR A 64 22.79 -23.08 7.44
N THR A 65 21.73 -22.62 8.07
CA THR A 65 21.15 -21.29 7.83
C THR A 65 21.31 -20.35 9.03
N GLY A 66 21.73 -20.86 10.19
CA GLY A 66 21.72 -20.10 11.44
C GLY A 66 20.30 -19.75 11.93
N VAL A 67 19.26 -20.36 11.35
CA VAL A 67 17.86 -20.09 11.67
C VAL A 67 17.36 -21.15 12.64
N SER A 68 16.78 -20.70 13.76
CA SER A 68 16.14 -21.60 14.71
C SER A 68 15.00 -22.38 14.05
N SER A 69 15.00 -23.70 14.25
CA SER A 69 13.90 -24.59 13.81
C SER A 69 12.53 -24.20 14.39
N ASN A 70 12.54 -23.35 15.42
CA ASN A 70 11.34 -22.85 16.10
C ASN A 70 10.88 -21.47 15.62
N MET A 71 11.58 -20.83 14.68
CA MET A 71 11.20 -19.52 14.15
C MET A 71 9.76 -19.53 13.61
N THR A 72 8.94 -18.63 14.11
CA THR A 72 7.56 -18.45 13.67
C THR A 72 7.44 -17.39 12.58
N VAL A 73 6.27 -17.30 11.94
CA VAL A 73 5.95 -16.20 11.02
C VAL A 73 6.00 -14.85 11.74
N ASN A 74 5.64 -14.79 13.03
CA ASN A 74 5.74 -13.56 13.82
C ASN A 74 7.20 -13.13 14.04
N ASP A 75 8.10 -14.07 14.31
CA ASP A 75 9.54 -13.76 14.44
C ASP A 75 10.13 -13.27 13.11
N LEU A 76 9.70 -13.89 12.00
CA LEU A 76 10.06 -13.45 10.65
C LEU A 76 9.54 -12.05 10.36
N TYR A 77 8.29 -11.76 10.71
CA TYR A 77 7.68 -10.44 10.55
C TYR A 77 8.49 -9.34 11.28
N ILE A 78 8.93 -9.58 12.52
CA ILE A 78 9.75 -8.62 13.27
C ILE A 78 11.02 -8.28 12.48
N LYS A 79 11.76 -9.29 12.03
CA LYS A 79 12.98 -9.10 11.22
C LYS A 79 12.71 -8.39 9.87
N PHE A 80 11.60 -8.72 9.25
CA PHE A 80 11.17 -8.08 8.02
C PHE A 80 10.85 -6.61 8.22
N MET A 81 10.12 -6.27 9.28
CA MET A 81 9.76 -4.90 9.60
C MET A 81 10.97 -4.06 10.00
N ASP A 82 11.95 -4.63 10.73
CA ASP A 82 13.21 -3.96 11.03
C ASP A 82 13.95 -3.57 9.73
N ARG A 83 13.98 -4.47 8.74
CA ARG A 83 14.53 -4.17 7.41
C ARG A 83 13.71 -3.14 6.65
N LYS A 84 12.39 -3.26 6.67
CA LYS A 84 11.47 -2.32 6.00
C LYS A 84 11.63 -0.89 6.53
N LYS A 85 11.81 -0.71 7.82
CA LYS A 85 12.00 0.60 8.47
C LYS A 85 13.16 1.41 7.85
N LEU A 86 14.16 0.74 7.29
CA LEU A 86 15.33 1.38 6.68
C LEU A 86 15.09 1.83 5.23
N VAL A 87 14.05 1.30 4.55
CA VAL A 87 13.92 1.44 3.08
C VAL A 87 12.59 2.05 2.63
N ILE A 88 11.60 2.15 3.51
CA ILE A 88 10.29 2.73 3.17
C ILE A 88 9.97 3.95 4.02
N ARG A 89 9.09 4.83 3.49
CA ARG A 89 8.64 6.01 4.23
C ARG A 89 7.84 5.61 5.46
N GLU A 90 7.95 6.39 6.53
CA GLU A 90 7.34 6.12 7.83
C GLU A 90 5.83 5.85 7.76
N ARG A 91 5.05 6.63 7.00
CA ARG A 91 3.62 6.38 6.81
C ARG A 91 3.36 5.01 6.17
N THR A 92 4.17 4.63 5.17
CA THR A 92 4.04 3.32 4.52
C THR A 92 4.38 2.21 5.48
N PHE A 93 5.43 2.39 6.29
CA PHE A 93 5.80 1.46 7.36
C PHE A 93 4.64 1.24 8.33
N TYR A 94 4.05 2.33 8.85
CA TYR A 94 2.90 2.25 9.76
C TYR A 94 1.70 1.52 9.14
N GLN A 95 1.36 1.80 7.88
CA GLN A 95 0.27 1.13 7.19
C GLN A 95 0.55 -0.36 6.98
N THR A 96 1.77 -0.71 6.60
CA THR A 96 2.21 -2.10 6.45
C THR A 96 2.15 -2.83 7.79
N ASP A 97 2.66 -2.23 8.88
CA ASP A 97 2.62 -2.78 10.23
C ASP A 97 1.16 -3.06 10.68
N LEU A 98 0.28 -2.08 10.50
CA LEU A 98 -1.14 -2.21 10.82
C LEU A 98 -1.81 -3.34 10.02
N SER A 99 -1.50 -3.45 8.73
CA SER A 99 -2.03 -4.50 7.86
C SER A 99 -1.58 -5.89 8.32
N PHE A 100 -0.29 -6.08 8.64
CA PHE A 100 0.21 -7.33 9.20
C PHE A 100 -0.49 -7.70 10.50
N LYS A 101 -0.55 -6.78 11.45
CA LYS A 101 -1.17 -7.00 12.78
C LYS A 101 -2.66 -7.31 12.69
N LYS A 102 -3.36 -6.72 11.74
CA LYS A 102 -4.80 -6.87 11.60
C LYS A 102 -5.20 -8.09 10.77
N HIS A 103 -4.42 -8.42 9.73
CA HIS A 103 -4.88 -9.36 8.71
C HIS A 103 -4.01 -10.61 8.54
N ILE A 104 -2.71 -10.58 8.87
CA ILE A 104 -1.80 -11.69 8.60
C ILE A 104 -1.43 -12.43 9.90
N LEU A 105 -0.94 -11.71 10.90
CA LEU A 105 -0.44 -12.29 12.14
C LEU A 105 -1.49 -13.05 12.96
N PRO A 106 -2.77 -12.64 13.04
CA PRO A 106 -3.79 -13.40 13.77
C PRO A 106 -3.99 -14.82 13.23
N PHE A 107 -3.75 -15.03 11.94
CA PHE A 107 -3.95 -16.32 11.27
C PHE A 107 -2.66 -17.13 11.13
N LEU A 108 -1.56 -16.47 10.75
CA LEU A 108 -0.31 -17.14 10.41
C LEU A 108 0.79 -16.96 11.45
N GLY A 109 0.71 -15.95 12.33
CA GLY A 109 1.79 -15.52 13.19
C GLY A 109 2.43 -16.62 14.05
N ASN A 110 1.63 -17.51 14.60
CA ASN A 110 2.09 -18.61 15.47
C ASN A 110 2.59 -19.85 14.71
N ILE A 111 2.47 -19.85 13.38
CA ILE A 111 2.92 -20.99 12.57
C ILE A 111 4.45 -20.95 12.47
N LYS A 112 5.11 -22.07 12.81
CA LYS A 112 6.54 -22.24 12.58
C LYS A 112 6.84 -22.23 11.07
N LEU A 113 7.91 -21.57 10.65
CA LEU A 113 8.28 -21.48 9.22
C LEU A 113 8.48 -22.87 8.59
N SER A 114 8.96 -23.83 9.37
CA SER A 114 9.09 -25.24 8.95
C SER A 114 7.77 -25.89 8.59
N ASN A 115 6.67 -25.41 9.18
CA ASN A 115 5.32 -25.94 9.02
C ASN A 115 4.44 -25.07 8.10
N LEU A 116 4.97 -24.00 7.57
CA LEU A 116 4.26 -23.12 6.63
C LEU A 116 4.30 -23.76 5.25
N THR A 117 3.16 -24.20 4.76
CA THR A 117 2.98 -24.86 3.45
C THR A 117 2.13 -23.98 2.52
N LEU A 118 2.18 -24.28 1.22
CA LEU A 118 1.31 -23.64 0.23
C LEU A 118 -0.17 -23.82 0.60
N GLU A 119 -0.58 -25.01 0.99
CA GLU A 119 -1.94 -25.34 1.41
C GLU A 119 -2.41 -24.45 2.57
N LYS A 120 -1.56 -24.19 3.57
CA LYS A 120 -1.90 -23.28 4.68
C LYS A 120 -2.09 -21.84 4.22
N ILE A 121 -1.32 -21.40 3.22
CA ILE A 121 -1.49 -20.06 2.64
C ILE A 121 -2.81 -19.99 1.86
N GLU A 122 -3.13 -21.00 1.08
CA GLU A 122 -4.39 -21.09 0.34
C GLU A 122 -5.59 -21.15 1.27
N LYS A 123 -5.50 -21.91 2.36
CA LYS A 123 -6.51 -21.89 3.43
C LYS A 123 -6.67 -20.51 4.04
N TYR A 124 -5.57 -19.84 4.37
CA TYR A 124 -5.60 -18.47 4.86
C TYR A 124 -6.26 -17.50 3.86
N GLN A 125 -5.98 -17.64 2.56
CA GLN A 125 -6.63 -16.84 1.52
C GLN A 125 -8.14 -17.11 1.46
N HIS A 126 -8.56 -18.37 1.61
CA HIS A 126 -9.97 -18.73 1.73
C HIS A 126 -10.61 -18.08 2.95
N ASP A 127 -9.94 -18.14 4.12
CA ASP A 127 -10.43 -17.53 5.35
C ASP A 127 -10.57 -16.01 5.21
N LEU A 128 -9.67 -15.32 4.48
CA LEU A 128 -9.78 -13.89 4.19
C LEU A 128 -11.04 -13.53 3.38
N LEU A 129 -11.52 -14.43 2.53
CA LEU A 129 -12.74 -14.23 1.73
C LEU A 129 -14.01 -14.55 2.52
N THR A 130 -13.94 -15.48 3.47
CA THR A 130 -15.11 -16.05 4.17
C THR A 130 -15.31 -15.47 5.55
N VAL A 131 -14.22 -15.06 6.25
CA VAL A 131 -14.33 -14.45 7.57
C VAL A 131 -14.96 -13.07 7.45
N ASN A 132 -16.22 -13.01 7.79
CA ASN A 132 -16.94 -11.75 7.90
C ASN A 132 -16.26 -10.86 8.94
N LYS A 133 -15.97 -9.63 8.57
CA LYS A 133 -15.60 -8.58 9.50
C LYS A 133 -16.75 -8.37 10.49
N GLN A 134 -16.47 -7.66 11.56
CA GLN A 134 -17.44 -7.28 12.60
C GLN A 134 -18.80 -6.77 12.08
N ASN A 135 -18.90 -6.35 10.81
CA ASN A 135 -20.10 -5.84 10.15
C ASN A 135 -20.64 -6.76 9.04
N GLY A 136 -20.20 -8.01 8.92
CA GLY A 136 -20.67 -8.92 7.88
C GLY A 136 -20.15 -8.67 6.46
N GLU A 137 -19.25 -7.71 6.24
CA GLU A 137 -18.75 -7.37 4.91
C GLU A 137 -17.45 -8.09 4.56
N VAL A 138 -17.39 -8.68 3.37
CA VAL A 138 -16.17 -9.25 2.78
C VAL A 138 -15.17 -8.13 2.46
N LEU A 139 -13.86 -8.45 2.56
CA LEU A 139 -12.80 -7.50 2.23
C LEU A 139 -12.88 -7.06 0.75
N LYS A 140 -12.70 -5.76 0.50
CA LYS A 140 -12.58 -5.23 -0.86
C LYS A 140 -11.33 -5.77 -1.57
N ASN A 141 -11.42 -5.95 -2.88
CA ASN A 141 -10.33 -6.45 -3.71
C ASN A 141 -9.03 -5.65 -3.56
N SER A 142 -9.12 -4.32 -3.43
CA SER A 142 -7.95 -3.47 -3.16
C SER A 142 -7.26 -3.79 -1.84
N THR A 143 -8.01 -4.15 -0.80
CA THR A 143 -7.47 -4.57 0.51
C THR A 143 -6.89 -5.98 0.43
N LEU A 144 -7.60 -6.91 -0.24
CA LEU A 144 -7.13 -8.28 -0.47
C LEU A 144 -5.80 -8.27 -1.25
N GLU A 145 -5.70 -7.46 -2.29
CA GLU A 145 -4.48 -7.32 -3.08
C GLU A 145 -3.31 -6.80 -2.23
N LEU A 146 -3.54 -5.79 -1.39
CA LEU A 146 -2.52 -5.26 -0.49
C LEU A 146 -2.02 -6.33 0.48
N ILE A 147 -2.92 -7.02 1.17
CA ILE A 147 -2.59 -8.08 2.14
C ILE A 147 -1.76 -9.18 1.48
N GLN A 148 -2.19 -9.66 0.33
CA GLN A 148 -1.51 -10.74 -0.40
C GLN A 148 -0.14 -10.31 -0.94
N LYS A 149 0.00 -9.06 -1.39
CA LYS A 149 1.27 -8.46 -1.79
C LYS A 149 2.24 -8.36 -0.60
N GLU A 150 1.75 -7.98 0.57
CA GLU A 150 2.57 -7.89 1.79
C GLU A 150 3.01 -9.28 2.26
N LEU A 151 2.11 -10.26 2.29
CA LEU A 151 2.45 -11.65 2.60
C LEU A 151 3.51 -12.19 1.62
N LYS A 152 3.33 -11.97 0.31
CA LYS A 152 4.32 -12.37 -0.68
C LYS A 152 5.68 -11.71 -0.46
N SER A 153 5.70 -10.42 -0.12
CA SER A 153 6.94 -9.68 0.19
C SER A 153 7.65 -10.25 1.42
N LEU A 154 6.90 -10.65 2.46
CA LEU A 154 7.45 -11.32 3.65
C LEU A 154 8.08 -12.67 3.29
N LEU A 155 7.39 -13.48 2.49
CA LEU A 155 7.88 -14.80 2.07
C LEU A 155 9.07 -14.71 1.13
N VAL A 156 9.11 -13.72 0.23
CA VAL A 156 10.30 -13.44 -0.61
C VAL A 156 11.49 -13.09 0.28
N PHE A 157 11.31 -12.21 1.26
CA PHE A 157 12.36 -11.88 2.23
C PHE A 157 12.84 -13.13 2.98
N ALA A 158 11.92 -14.02 3.40
CA ALA A 158 12.28 -15.26 4.06
C ALA A 158 13.14 -16.18 3.15
N TYR A 159 12.79 -16.25 1.87
CA TYR A 159 13.55 -17.03 0.88
C TYR A 159 14.93 -16.43 0.62
N GLU A 160 15.02 -15.12 0.39
CA GLU A 160 16.29 -14.40 0.17
C GLU A 160 17.25 -14.53 1.37
N LYS A 161 16.70 -14.59 2.59
CA LYS A 161 17.46 -14.80 3.83
C LYS A 161 17.68 -16.29 4.17
N SER A 162 17.31 -17.19 3.29
CA SER A 162 17.39 -18.64 3.50
C SER A 162 16.61 -19.17 4.72
N TYR A 163 15.66 -18.40 5.25
CA TYR A 163 14.76 -18.84 6.33
C TYR A 163 13.78 -19.89 5.86
N ILE A 164 13.42 -19.88 4.58
CA ILE A 164 12.71 -20.94 3.89
C ILE A 164 13.50 -21.36 2.65
N LYS A 165 13.49 -22.66 2.34
CA LYS A 165 14.21 -23.22 1.17
C LYS A 165 13.27 -23.55 0.02
N ASN A 166 11.99 -23.80 0.33
CA ASN A 166 11.01 -24.20 -0.67
C ASN A 166 10.40 -23.00 -1.38
N MET A 167 10.86 -22.72 -2.59
CA MET A 167 10.34 -21.64 -3.43
C MET A 167 8.87 -21.87 -3.85
N HIS A 168 8.38 -23.11 -3.83
CA HIS A 168 7.01 -23.43 -4.20
C HIS A 168 5.96 -22.70 -3.32
N ILE A 169 6.30 -22.34 -2.08
CA ILE A 169 5.43 -21.53 -1.23
C ILE A 169 5.12 -20.15 -1.82
N LEU A 170 5.96 -19.64 -2.74
CA LEU A 170 5.76 -18.35 -3.41
C LEU A 170 4.82 -18.47 -4.63
N SER A 171 4.41 -19.68 -5.02
CA SER A 171 3.57 -19.90 -6.22
C SER A 171 2.08 -19.68 -6.00
N PHE A 172 1.65 -19.33 -4.75
CA PHE A 172 0.25 -19.05 -4.50
C PHE A 172 -0.27 -17.93 -5.41
N LYS A 173 -1.47 -18.14 -5.95
CA LYS A 173 -2.13 -17.16 -6.81
C LYS A 173 -2.93 -16.18 -5.96
N LYS A 174 -3.07 -14.97 -6.47
CA LYS A 174 -3.95 -13.99 -5.83
C LYS A 174 -5.40 -14.46 -5.92
N VAL A 175 -6.12 -14.33 -4.82
CA VAL A 175 -7.57 -14.50 -4.77
C VAL A 175 -8.25 -13.14 -4.76
N ILE A 176 -9.44 -13.09 -5.33
CA ILE A 176 -10.28 -11.88 -5.44
C ILE A 176 -11.69 -12.21 -5.00
N ASN A 177 -12.40 -11.22 -4.49
CA ASN A 177 -13.84 -11.28 -4.32
C ASN A 177 -14.50 -11.07 -5.69
N ILE A 178 -15.03 -12.13 -6.26
CA ILE A 178 -15.66 -12.12 -7.61
C ILE A 178 -16.98 -11.35 -7.63
N ASP A 179 -17.62 -11.19 -6.46
CA ASP A 179 -18.89 -10.49 -6.32
C ASP A 179 -18.72 -8.97 -6.22
N GLU A 180 -17.46 -8.48 -6.05
CA GLU A 180 -17.20 -7.05 -6.01
C GLU A 180 -17.24 -6.45 -7.42
N SER A 181 -18.25 -5.63 -7.68
CA SER A 181 -18.34 -4.87 -8.92
C SER A 181 -17.21 -3.84 -9.01
N LYS A 182 -16.61 -3.69 -10.18
CA LYS A 182 -15.65 -2.60 -10.42
C LYS A 182 -16.39 -1.27 -10.27
N LYS A 183 -16.02 -0.48 -9.27
CA LYS A 183 -16.49 0.91 -9.19
C LYS A 183 -15.84 1.72 -10.28
N GLU A 184 -16.66 2.34 -11.10
CA GLU A 184 -16.20 3.40 -11.99
C GLU A 184 -15.66 4.58 -11.17
N VAL A 185 -14.75 5.32 -11.79
CA VAL A 185 -14.19 6.53 -11.17
C VAL A 185 -15.26 7.61 -11.21
N ASP A 186 -15.69 8.06 -10.05
CA ASP A 186 -16.62 9.18 -9.94
C ASP A 186 -15.93 10.50 -10.26
N PHE A 187 -16.64 11.37 -11.00
CA PHE A 187 -16.17 12.73 -11.31
C PHE A 187 -17.37 13.65 -11.56
N TRP A 188 -17.15 14.95 -11.48
CA TRP A 188 -18.10 15.98 -11.85
C TRP A 188 -17.85 16.52 -13.25
N GLN A 189 -18.91 16.72 -13.99
CA GLN A 189 -18.92 17.57 -15.17
C GLN A 189 -18.84 19.05 -14.74
N PRO A 190 -18.47 19.98 -15.65
CA PRO A 190 -18.39 21.40 -15.32
C PRO A 190 -19.68 21.97 -14.70
N GLU A 191 -20.84 21.54 -15.18
CA GLU A 191 -22.15 22.00 -14.69
C GLU A 191 -22.39 21.60 -13.22
N GLU A 192 -21.96 20.40 -12.82
CA GLU A 192 -22.04 19.93 -11.43
C GLU A 192 -21.07 20.72 -10.53
N PHE A 193 -19.86 21.01 -11.04
CA PHE A 193 -18.90 21.84 -10.31
C PHE A 193 -19.41 23.26 -10.12
N TYR A 194 -20.03 23.88 -11.14
CA TYR A 194 -20.60 25.23 -11.01
C TYR A 194 -21.74 25.25 -9.99
N LYS A 195 -22.68 24.31 -10.03
CA LYS A 195 -23.74 24.20 -9.01
C LYS A 195 -23.18 24.05 -7.60
N PHE A 196 -22.11 23.28 -7.47
CA PHE A 196 -21.46 23.10 -6.17
C PHE A 196 -20.79 24.39 -5.67
N ILE A 197 -20.02 25.07 -6.52
CA ILE A 197 -19.24 26.23 -6.09
C ILE A 197 -20.12 27.44 -5.75
N GLU A 198 -21.29 27.58 -6.36
CA GLU A 198 -22.28 28.64 -6.06
C GLU A 198 -22.81 28.59 -4.62
N VAL A 199 -22.86 27.41 -4.02
CA VAL A 199 -23.39 27.23 -2.66
C VAL A 199 -22.30 27.26 -1.58
N VAL A 200 -21.01 27.33 -1.99
CA VAL A 200 -19.88 27.45 -1.05
C VAL A 200 -19.80 28.90 -0.57
N ASP A 201 -20.01 29.11 0.72
CA ASP A 201 -20.17 30.41 1.36
C ASP A 201 -18.91 30.86 2.14
N ASP A 202 -17.74 30.33 1.81
CA ASP A 202 -16.45 30.61 2.48
C ASP A 202 -15.36 30.80 1.41
N ILE A 203 -14.73 31.97 1.38
CA ILE A 203 -13.73 32.35 0.37
C ILE A 203 -12.53 31.39 0.32
N VAL A 204 -12.07 30.87 1.47
CA VAL A 204 -10.95 29.93 1.53
C VAL A 204 -11.33 28.62 0.86
N TYR A 205 -12.51 28.09 1.13
CA TYR A 205 -13.00 26.86 0.53
C TYR A 205 -13.37 27.02 -0.94
N THR A 206 -13.96 28.15 -1.32
CA THR A 206 -14.22 28.48 -2.72
C THR A 206 -12.93 28.46 -3.52
N THR A 207 -11.89 29.13 -3.04
CA THR A 207 -10.58 29.14 -3.67
C THR A 207 -9.95 27.74 -3.69
N LEU A 208 -10.00 27.00 -2.58
CA LEU A 208 -9.46 25.63 -2.52
C LEU A 208 -10.10 24.72 -3.57
N PHE A 209 -11.42 24.70 -3.67
CA PHE A 209 -12.12 23.83 -4.64
C PHE A 209 -11.86 24.27 -6.09
N ASN A 210 -11.77 25.57 -6.37
CA ASN A 210 -11.36 26.06 -7.67
C ASN A 210 -9.95 25.61 -8.06
N VAL A 211 -8.97 25.71 -7.15
CA VAL A 211 -7.60 25.22 -7.39
C VAL A 211 -7.59 23.71 -7.62
N LEU A 212 -8.32 22.92 -6.85
CA LEU A 212 -8.39 21.46 -7.01
C LEU A 212 -9.03 21.05 -8.34
N TYR A 213 -10.12 21.73 -8.74
CA TYR A 213 -10.84 21.40 -9.96
C TYR A 213 -10.13 21.92 -11.21
N TRP A 214 -9.76 23.20 -11.27
CA TRP A 214 -9.21 23.83 -12.47
C TRP A 214 -7.72 23.59 -12.69
N CYS A 215 -6.95 23.31 -11.63
CA CYS A 215 -5.52 23.01 -11.73
C CYS A 215 -5.18 21.55 -11.50
N GLY A 216 -6.14 20.74 -11.01
CA GLY A 216 -5.98 19.31 -10.83
C GLY A 216 -4.95 18.92 -9.74
N LEU A 217 -4.72 19.77 -8.73
CA LEU A 217 -3.80 19.48 -7.64
C LEU A 217 -4.30 18.33 -6.76
N ARG A 218 -3.36 17.60 -6.14
CA ARG A 218 -3.73 16.71 -5.04
C ARG A 218 -4.06 17.57 -3.80
N ILE A 219 -5.01 17.13 -2.96
CA ILE A 219 -5.36 17.88 -1.75
C ILE A 219 -4.15 18.21 -0.88
N GLY A 220 -3.23 17.28 -0.67
CA GLY A 220 -2.02 17.53 0.11
C GLY A 220 -1.06 18.53 -0.56
N GLU A 221 -1.01 18.61 -1.89
CA GLU A 221 -0.25 19.63 -2.63
C GLU A 221 -0.87 21.00 -2.41
N ALA A 222 -2.20 21.12 -2.59
CA ALA A 222 -2.92 22.37 -2.37
C ALA A 222 -2.75 22.88 -0.93
N LEU A 223 -2.94 22.02 0.08
CA LEU A 223 -2.81 22.41 1.49
C LEU A 223 -1.38 22.80 1.92
N ALA A 224 -0.38 22.45 1.11
CA ALA A 224 1.01 22.85 1.38
C ALA A 224 1.40 24.19 0.75
N LEU A 225 0.55 24.78 -0.10
CA LEU A 225 0.87 26.02 -0.80
C LEU A 225 1.00 27.20 0.15
N ASN A 226 2.04 28.01 -0.11
CA ASN A 226 2.22 29.33 0.46
C ASN A 226 2.03 30.38 -0.64
N TRP A 227 1.86 31.64 -0.28
CA TRP A 227 1.75 32.72 -1.26
C TRP A 227 3.01 32.89 -2.13
N ASN A 228 4.20 32.48 -1.63
CA ASN A 228 5.43 32.43 -2.44
C ASN A 228 5.39 31.40 -3.58
N ASP A 229 4.47 30.45 -3.54
CA ASP A 229 4.32 29.44 -4.61
C ASP A 229 3.47 29.97 -5.80
N ILE A 230 2.89 31.17 -5.67
CA ILE A 230 2.04 31.80 -6.70
C ILE A 230 2.82 32.92 -7.41
N ASP A 231 2.89 32.83 -8.72
CA ASP A 231 3.35 33.93 -9.58
C ASP A 231 2.13 34.50 -10.31
N PHE A 232 1.64 35.65 -9.82
CA PHE A 232 0.46 36.33 -10.39
C PHE A 232 0.72 36.86 -11.82
N ASN A 233 1.98 37.27 -12.11
CA ASN A 233 2.34 37.79 -13.45
C ASN A 233 2.32 36.66 -14.49
N LYS A 234 2.90 35.51 -14.15
CA LYS A 234 2.93 34.33 -15.02
C LYS A 234 1.66 33.48 -14.88
N LYS A 235 0.80 33.82 -13.95
CA LYS A 235 -0.43 33.07 -13.59
C LYS A 235 -0.14 31.60 -13.23
N THR A 236 0.90 31.34 -12.46
CA THR A 236 1.37 29.98 -12.20
C THR A 236 1.36 29.60 -10.71
N ILE A 237 1.17 28.32 -10.45
CA ILE A 237 1.36 27.67 -9.16
C ILE A 237 2.58 26.75 -9.25
N THR A 238 3.54 26.91 -8.36
CA THR A 238 4.70 26.02 -8.23
C THR A 238 4.41 24.94 -7.18
N ILE A 239 4.50 23.67 -7.59
CA ILE A 239 4.21 22.51 -6.74
C ILE A 239 5.53 21.79 -6.46
N ASN A 240 6.05 21.95 -5.25
CA ASN A 240 7.32 21.40 -4.78
C ASN A 240 7.24 20.72 -3.43
N LYS A 241 6.05 20.69 -2.80
CA LYS A 241 5.81 20.14 -1.46
C LYS A 241 4.40 19.58 -1.34
N SER A 242 4.16 18.81 -0.29
CA SER A 242 2.83 18.24 0.01
C SER A 242 2.63 18.14 1.51
N TYR A 243 1.47 18.52 2.01
CA TYR A 243 1.07 18.31 3.39
C TYR A 243 0.60 16.88 3.60
N SER A 244 1.09 16.26 4.68
CA SER A 244 0.69 14.94 5.15
C SER A 244 0.01 15.08 6.50
N GLU A 245 -1.24 14.66 6.62
CA GLU A 245 -1.94 14.59 7.91
C GLU A 245 -1.28 13.62 8.88
N TYR A 246 -0.61 12.59 8.36
CA TYR A 246 0.23 11.74 9.21
C TYR A 246 1.37 12.57 9.79
N LYS A 247 1.32 12.82 11.10
CA LYS A 247 2.23 13.71 11.87
C LYS A 247 2.19 15.19 11.45
N HIS A 248 1.13 15.65 10.80
CA HIS A 248 0.89 17.07 10.47
C HIS A 248 2.12 17.79 9.92
N ARG A 249 2.77 17.24 8.90
CA ARG A 249 4.04 17.79 8.38
C ARG A 249 4.04 17.99 6.88
N ILE A 250 4.83 18.98 6.45
CA ILE A 250 5.19 19.15 5.04
C ILE A 250 6.22 18.09 4.65
N THR A 251 6.04 17.50 3.49
CA THR A 251 6.91 16.45 2.93
C THR A 251 7.26 16.80 1.48
N ASN A 252 8.43 16.35 1.04
CA ASN A 252 8.79 16.41 -0.36
C ASN A 252 7.87 15.50 -1.22
N PRO A 253 7.62 15.87 -2.47
CA PRO A 253 6.90 15.01 -3.40
C PRO A 253 7.51 13.61 -3.50
N LYS A 254 6.67 12.63 -3.87
CA LYS A 254 7.09 11.22 -3.89
C LYS A 254 8.01 10.88 -5.06
N THR A 255 7.86 11.59 -6.18
CA THR A 255 8.59 11.34 -7.44
C THR A 255 9.06 12.65 -8.03
N GLN A 256 10.09 12.59 -8.88
CA GLN A 256 10.60 13.75 -9.60
C GLN A 256 9.51 14.43 -10.46
N ASN A 257 8.66 13.66 -11.11
CA ASN A 257 7.56 14.17 -11.93
C ASN A 257 6.51 14.96 -11.12
N SER A 258 6.50 14.83 -9.81
CA SER A 258 5.58 15.59 -8.96
C SER A 258 6.00 17.05 -8.77
N TYR A 259 7.28 17.39 -9.04
CA TYR A 259 7.74 18.78 -9.10
C TYR A 259 7.30 19.37 -10.42
N ARG A 260 6.46 20.38 -10.38
CA ARG A 260 5.89 20.98 -11.58
C ARG A 260 5.36 22.39 -11.33
N THR A 261 5.22 23.15 -12.39
CA THR A 261 4.51 24.42 -12.42
C THR A 261 3.24 24.27 -13.25
N VAL A 262 2.11 24.72 -12.73
CA VAL A 262 0.81 24.65 -13.37
C VAL A 262 0.31 26.05 -13.66
N ILE A 263 -0.04 26.35 -14.92
CA ILE A 263 -0.67 27.62 -15.31
C ILE A 263 -2.14 27.57 -14.88
N MET A 264 -2.59 28.60 -14.17
CA MET A 264 -3.97 28.77 -13.73
C MET A 264 -4.84 29.31 -14.85
N PRO A 265 -6.03 28.75 -15.11
CA PRO A 265 -7.06 29.45 -15.91
C PRO A 265 -7.51 30.72 -15.18
N ASN A 266 -7.96 31.74 -15.92
CA ASN A 266 -8.37 33.03 -15.36
C ASN A 266 -9.41 32.86 -14.23
N LYS A 267 -10.42 32.00 -14.40
CA LYS A 267 -11.41 31.71 -13.35
C LYS A 267 -10.78 31.27 -12.00
N CYS A 268 -9.73 30.49 -12.06
CA CYS A 268 -9.02 30.06 -10.83
C CYS A 268 -8.14 31.21 -10.30
N LEU A 269 -7.47 31.93 -11.18
CA LEU A 269 -6.64 33.08 -10.81
C LEU A 269 -7.44 34.16 -10.10
N ASP A 270 -8.66 34.46 -10.61
CA ASP A 270 -9.53 35.48 -10.00
C ASP A 270 -9.89 35.12 -8.54
N GLU A 271 -10.20 33.87 -8.26
CA GLU A 271 -10.51 33.43 -6.89
C GLU A 271 -9.25 33.42 -6.00
N VAL A 272 -8.09 33.02 -6.53
CA VAL A 272 -6.82 33.09 -5.80
C VAL A 272 -6.45 34.55 -5.50
N SER A 273 -6.68 35.46 -6.44
CA SER A 273 -6.42 36.89 -6.25
C SER A 273 -7.34 37.52 -5.20
N LYS A 274 -8.64 37.17 -5.19
CA LYS A 274 -9.56 37.63 -4.14
C LYS A 274 -9.12 37.21 -2.76
N LEU A 275 -8.72 35.94 -2.61
CA LEU A 275 -8.22 35.41 -1.34
C LEU A 275 -6.91 36.10 -0.94
N PHE A 276 -6.01 36.38 -1.88
CA PHE A 276 -4.76 37.08 -1.61
C PHE A 276 -5.01 38.50 -1.07
N GLU A 277 -5.90 39.27 -1.70
CA GLU A 277 -6.25 40.62 -1.25
C GLU A 277 -6.98 40.58 0.11
N HIS A 278 -7.78 39.56 0.39
CA HIS A 278 -8.37 39.34 1.72
C HIS A 278 -7.28 39.08 2.77
N ASP A 279 -6.35 38.15 2.49
CA ASP A 279 -5.33 37.73 3.45
C ASP A 279 -4.31 38.86 3.74
N LYS A 280 -4.00 39.73 2.77
CA LYS A 280 -3.14 40.90 2.95
C LYS A 280 -3.66 41.86 4.03
N GLN A 281 -4.95 41.85 4.34
CA GLN A 281 -5.54 42.67 5.39
C GLN A 281 -5.39 42.05 6.79
N ILE A 282 -4.96 40.78 6.87
CA ILE A 282 -4.79 40.08 8.16
C ILE A 282 -3.48 40.55 8.81
N ILE A 283 -3.54 40.95 10.10
CA ILE A 283 -2.35 41.33 10.87
C ILE A 283 -1.33 40.17 10.88
N GLY A 284 -0.08 40.49 10.56
CA GLY A 284 1.00 39.48 10.50
C GLY A 284 1.04 38.68 9.17
N PHE A 285 0.37 39.17 8.12
CA PHE A 285 0.49 38.60 6.80
C PHE A 285 1.93 38.69 6.27
N ASP A 286 2.41 37.56 5.74
CA ASP A 286 3.58 37.48 4.88
C ASP A 286 3.38 36.35 3.84
N ASN A 287 4.21 36.36 2.78
CA ASN A 287 4.06 35.40 1.69
C ASN A 287 4.46 33.96 2.06
N GLN A 288 4.97 33.69 3.26
CA GLN A 288 5.27 32.35 3.75
C GLN A 288 4.05 31.69 4.43
N LYS A 289 3.00 32.48 4.67
CA LYS A 289 1.73 31.94 5.23
C LYS A 289 1.05 31.00 4.23
N TYR A 290 0.37 29.97 4.78
CA TYR A 290 -0.38 29.04 3.95
C TYR A 290 -1.59 29.73 3.32
N ILE A 291 -1.84 29.47 2.03
CA ILE A 291 -2.97 30.02 1.28
C ILE A 291 -4.31 29.58 1.92
N PHE A 292 -4.38 28.33 2.35
CA PHE A 292 -5.59 27.78 2.96
C PHE A 292 -5.41 27.64 4.46
N HIS A 293 -5.81 28.63 5.22
CA HIS A 293 -5.80 28.70 6.69
C HIS A 293 -4.58 29.38 7.36
N PHE A 294 -3.82 30.22 6.65
CA PHE A 294 -2.85 31.17 7.19
C PHE A 294 -1.70 30.54 8.02
N GLU A 295 -1.93 30.12 9.30
CA GLU A 295 -0.88 29.62 10.20
C GLU A 295 -0.56 28.14 10.03
N LYS A 296 -1.52 27.34 9.64
CA LYS A 296 -1.39 25.88 9.49
C LYS A 296 -2.30 25.36 8.37
N PRO A 297 -1.98 24.24 7.74
CA PRO A 297 -2.86 23.63 6.75
C PRO A 297 -4.22 23.25 7.33
N LEU A 298 -5.30 23.41 6.54
CA LEU A 298 -6.64 22.93 6.90
C LEU A 298 -6.64 21.41 7.18
N ASN A 299 -7.46 21.03 8.14
CA ASN A 299 -7.71 19.61 8.42
C ASN A 299 -8.60 19.00 7.34
N GLN A 300 -8.18 17.86 6.75
CA GLN A 300 -8.90 17.21 5.65
C GLN A 300 -10.26 16.63 6.07
N ASP A 301 -10.42 16.20 7.32
CA ASP A 301 -11.72 15.74 7.81
C ASP A 301 -12.72 16.89 7.90
N THR A 302 -12.27 18.08 8.34
CA THR A 302 -13.10 19.29 8.33
C THR A 302 -13.49 19.68 6.90
N ILE A 303 -12.54 19.65 5.96
CA ILE A 303 -12.83 19.92 4.53
C ILE A 303 -13.88 18.93 4.01
N LYS A 304 -13.72 17.63 4.30
CA LYS A 304 -14.64 16.59 3.89
C LYS A 304 -16.06 16.82 4.43
N ILE A 305 -16.18 17.11 5.73
CA ILE A 305 -17.49 17.36 6.36
C ILE A 305 -18.17 18.57 5.72
N ARG A 306 -17.47 19.70 5.56
CA ARG A 306 -18.01 20.90 4.93
C ARG A 306 -18.38 20.64 3.47
N LYS A 307 -17.50 20.01 2.70
CA LYS A 307 -17.78 19.62 1.30
C LYS A 307 -19.05 18.79 1.20
N ASP A 308 -19.22 17.77 2.06
CA ASP A 308 -20.40 16.90 2.01
C ASP A 308 -21.70 17.67 2.33
N ARG A 309 -21.65 18.71 3.18
CA ARG A 309 -22.80 19.63 3.42
C ARG A 309 -23.13 20.48 2.19
N TRP A 310 -22.12 21.05 1.53
CA TRP A 310 -22.33 21.84 0.30
C TRP A 310 -22.78 20.97 -0.87
N ILE A 311 -22.31 19.72 -0.99
CA ILE A 311 -22.82 18.75 -1.97
C ILE A 311 -24.33 18.53 -1.78
N ALA A 312 -24.77 18.32 -0.54
CA ALA A 312 -26.19 18.15 -0.24
C ALA A 312 -27.00 19.41 -0.61
N LYS A 313 -26.49 20.62 -0.30
CA LYS A 313 -27.11 21.91 -0.64
C LYS A 313 -27.17 22.16 -2.15
N ALA A 314 -26.14 21.74 -2.90
CA ALA A 314 -26.04 21.90 -4.35
C ALA A 314 -26.83 20.83 -5.13
N HIS A 315 -27.32 19.79 -4.47
CA HIS A 315 -28.00 18.65 -5.09
C HIS A 315 -27.15 17.98 -6.20
N VAL A 316 -25.81 17.89 -6.02
CA VAL A 316 -24.93 17.23 -6.96
C VAL A 316 -24.47 15.87 -6.44
N LYS A 317 -23.96 15.02 -7.34
CA LYS A 317 -23.43 13.71 -7.00
C LYS A 317 -22.32 13.80 -5.96
N ARG A 318 -22.35 12.93 -4.93
CA ARG A 318 -21.30 12.86 -3.92
C ARG A 318 -20.04 12.24 -4.49
N ILE A 319 -18.91 12.96 -4.42
CA ILE A 319 -17.58 12.53 -4.83
C ILE A 319 -16.56 12.68 -3.70
N ARG A 320 -15.45 11.95 -3.79
CA ARG A 320 -14.33 12.09 -2.85
C ARG A 320 -13.51 13.35 -3.20
N MET A 321 -12.64 13.81 -2.28
CA MET A 321 -11.73 14.93 -2.55
C MET A 321 -10.80 14.67 -3.75
N HIS A 322 -10.32 13.43 -3.89
CA HIS A 322 -9.45 13.07 -5.02
C HIS A 322 -10.18 13.06 -6.36
N ASP A 323 -11.49 12.89 -6.33
CA ASP A 323 -12.32 12.83 -7.53
C ASP A 323 -12.47 14.21 -8.21
N LEU A 324 -12.18 15.33 -7.51
CA LEU A 324 -12.02 16.65 -8.15
C LEU A 324 -10.86 16.65 -9.17
N ARG A 325 -9.79 15.95 -8.85
CA ARG A 325 -8.68 15.76 -9.79
C ARG A 325 -9.07 14.81 -10.94
N HIS A 326 -9.87 13.79 -10.67
CA HIS A 326 -10.45 12.95 -11.73
C HIS A 326 -11.38 13.77 -12.65
N SER A 327 -12.15 14.71 -12.08
CA SER A 327 -12.98 15.65 -12.83
C SER A 327 -12.14 16.52 -13.76
N HIS A 328 -10.99 17.03 -13.27
CA HIS A 328 -10.06 17.79 -14.10
C HIS A 328 -9.51 16.96 -15.27
N VAL A 329 -9.16 15.69 -15.04
CA VAL A 329 -8.70 14.78 -16.10
C VAL A 329 -9.79 14.54 -17.12
N SER A 330 -11.02 14.23 -16.68
CA SER A 330 -12.17 14.03 -17.57
C SER A 330 -12.42 15.26 -18.44
N LEU A 331 -12.37 16.45 -17.84
CA LEU A 331 -12.51 17.71 -18.58
C LEU A 331 -11.44 17.85 -19.67
N LEU A 332 -10.17 17.60 -19.35
CA LEU A 332 -9.07 17.71 -20.32
C LEU A 332 -9.18 16.69 -21.46
N ILE A 333 -9.61 15.46 -21.17
CA ILE A 333 -9.87 14.43 -22.17
C ILE A 333 -11.01 14.87 -23.11
N ASN A 334 -12.09 15.40 -22.54
CA ASN A 334 -13.24 15.89 -23.33
C ASN A 334 -12.87 17.09 -24.20
N LEU A 335 -11.91 17.91 -23.76
CA LEU A 335 -11.34 19.00 -24.56
C LEU A 335 -10.36 18.53 -25.63
N GLY A 336 -10.01 17.23 -25.67
CA GLY A 336 -9.18 16.63 -26.70
C GLY A 336 -7.67 16.65 -26.42
N PHE A 337 -7.26 16.94 -25.19
CA PHE A 337 -5.84 16.87 -24.81
C PHE A 337 -5.33 15.43 -24.75
N SER A 338 -4.06 15.24 -25.12
CA SER A 338 -3.42 13.93 -25.13
C SER A 338 -3.12 13.43 -23.71
N ALA A 339 -2.98 12.10 -23.55
CA ALA A 339 -2.52 11.51 -22.29
C ALA A 339 -1.15 12.05 -21.86
N PHE A 340 -0.28 12.42 -22.80
CA PHE A 340 1.02 13.02 -22.52
C PHE A 340 0.88 14.42 -21.89
N ASP A 341 0.05 15.30 -22.46
CA ASP A 341 -0.18 16.65 -21.94
C ASP A 341 -0.81 16.60 -20.55
N ILE A 342 -1.79 15.71 -20.37
CA ILE A 342 -2.45 15.49 -19.08
C ILE A 342 -1.45 14.98 -18.04
N ALA A 343 -0.63 13.99 -18.40
CA ALA A 343 0.39 13.45 -17.50
C ALA A 343 1.40 14.53 -17.07
N LYS A 344 1.89 15.35 -17.99
CA LYS A 344 2.80 16.47 -17.72
C LYS A 344 2.18 17.49 -16.76
N ARG A 345 0.93 17.91 -17.02
CA ARG A 345 0.21 18.88 -16.18
C ARG A 345 -0.02 18.35 -14.76
N LEU A 346 -0.35 17.07 -14.63
CA LEU A 346 -0.67 16.45 -13.35
C LEU A 346 0.55 15.93 -12.57
N GLY A 347 1.71 15.80 -13.19
CA GLY A 347 2.87 15.14 -12.60
C GLY A 347 2.63 13.62 -12.41
N HIS A 348 2.07 12.99 -13.45
CA HIS A 348 1.87 11.54 -13.56
C HIS A 348 2.80 10.95 -14.63
N SER A 349 2.93 9.61 -14.68
CA SER A 349 3.39 8.94 -15.88
C SER A 349 2.24 8.82 -16.90
N VAL A 350 2.58 8.75 -18.19
CA VAL A 350 1.60 8.52 -19.26
C VAL A 350 0.89 7.19 -19.06
N ASP A 351 1.62 6.15 -18.62
CA ASP A 351 1.06 4.84 -18.30
C ASP A 351 -0.02 4.93 -17.22
N MET A 352 0.19 5.75 -16.18
CA MET A 352 -0.82 5.93 -15.14
C MET A 352 -2.09 6.57 -15.72
N VAL A 353 -1.97 7.57 -16.60
CA VAL A 353 -3.12 8.20 -17.27
C VAL A 353 -3.86 7.17 -18.12
N ASN A 354 -3.15 6.40 -18.93
CA ASN A 354 -3.75 5.37 -19.78
C ASN A 354 -4.41 4.25 -18.98
N ASN A 355 -3.78 3.77 -17.92
CA ASN A 355 -4.33 2.68 -17.10
C ASN A 355 -5.59 3.08 -16.33
N VAL A 356 -5.68 4.34 -15.90
CA VAL A 356 -6.83 4.82 -15.11
C VAL A 356 -7.94 5.37 -16.00
N TYR A 357 -7.58 6.09 -17.06
CA TYR A 357 -8.51 6.87 -17.88
C TYR A 357 -8.55 6.45 -19.35
N GLY A 358 -7.83 5.40 -19.74
CA GLY A 358 -7.73 4.97 -21.14
C GLY A 358 -9.08 4.73 -21.81
N HIS A 359 -10.04 4.20 -21.06
CA HIS A 359 -11.41 3.97 -21.55
C HIS A 359 -12.17 5.27 -21.87
N TRP A 360 -11.79 6.43 -21.31
CA TRP A 360 -12.40 7.71 -21.63
C TRP A 360 -11.91 8.30 -22.96
N PHE A 361 -10.74 7.84 -23.45
CA PHE A 361 -10.24 8.24 -24.77
C PHE A 361 -10.91 7.49 -25.94
N GLN A 362 -11.71 6.46 -25.69
CA GLN A 362 -12.33 5.65 -26.75
C GLN A 362 -13.27 6.43 -27.66
N ASN A 363 -13.92 7.47 -27.14
CA ASN A 363 -14.78 8.36 -27.95
C ASN A 363 -13.97 9.33 -28.84
N ALA A 364 -12.64 9.35 -28.75
CA ALA A 364 -11.79 10.20 -29.56
C ALA A 364 -11.77 9.77 -31.03
N GLN A 365 -11.96 8.49 -31.35
CA GLN A 365 -11.97 7.99 -32.73
C GLN A 365 -13.12 8.62 -33.55
N ASN A 366 -14.33 8.65 -33.01
CA ASN A 366 -15.46 9.28 -33.72
C ASN A 366 -15.20 10.78 -33.95
N LYS A 367 -14.69 11.49 -32.94
CA LYS A 367 -14.32 12.90 -33.09
C LYS A 367 -13.15 13.12 -34.06
N MET A 368 -12.20 12.18 -34.20
CA MET A 368 -11.15 12.23 -35.22
C MET A 368 -11.71 12.09 -36.62
N VAL A 369 -12.62 11.10 -36.82
CA VAL A 369 -13.29 10.90 -38.11
C VAL A 369 -14.12 12.11 -38.48
N ASP A 370 -14.91 12.69 -37.56
CA ASP A 370 -15.66 13.91 -37.78
C ASP A 370 -14.77 15.08 -38.19
N LYS A 371 -13.61 15.26 -37.53
CA LYS A 371 -12.64 16.30 -37.91
C LYS A 371 -12.02 16.05 -39.29
N LEU A 372 -11.68 14.80 -39.61
CA LEU A 372 -11.14 14.45 -40.93
C LEU A 372 -12.16 14.65 -42.04
N ASN A 373 -13.44 14.37 -41.78
CA ASN A 373 -14.54 14.59 -42.73
C ASN A 373 -14.84 16.07 -42.99
N ASN A 374 -14.44 16.96 -42.07
CA ASN A 374 -14.65 18.41 -42.15
C ASN A 374 -13.41 19.19 -42.63
N MET A 375 -12.32 18.47 -43.04
CA MET A 375 -11.13 19.05 -43.71
C MET A 375 -11.29 18.99 -45.24
#